data_8049a6a97d9c54041c394fb575c8809e
#
_entry.id   8049a6a97d9c54041c394fb575c8809e
#
_cell.length_a   1.000
_cell.length_b   1.000
_cell.length_c   1.000
_cell.angle_alpha   90.00
_cell.angle_beta   90.00
_cell.angle_gamma   90.00
#
_symmetry.space_group_name_H-M   'P 1'
#
loop_
_entity.id
_entity.type
_entity.pdbx_description
1 polymer ?
#
loop_
_entity_poly.entity_id
_entity_poly.type
_entity_poly.pdbx_seq_one_letter_code
_entity_poly.pdbx_strand_id
1 'polypeptide(L)'
;MAWTDSIFLPLEGKTTIDDDGFEITTTTNMEAIPANFKDVTRRDAELAQQLGYDATMNIDIMSVNYAGQRTLVDESTGETYYIQRTYRHPGRDLITLTVGRRERGGRI
;
A
#
# COMPACT_ATOMS: atom_id res chain seq x y z
N MET A 1 11.34 17.36 -0.42
CA MET A 1 11.62 15.96 -0.09
C MET A 1 12.05 15.22 -1.36
N ALA A 2 13.18 14.55 -1.31
CA ALA A 2 13.62 13.76 -2.46
C ALA A 2 12.98 12.36 -2.39
N TRP A 3 12.36 11.95 -3.48
CA TRP A 3 11.77 10.62 -3.59
C TRP A 3 12.81 9.66 -4.14
N THR A 4 13.17 8.65 -3.36
CA THR A 4 14.25 7.71 -3.70
C THR A 4 13.77 6.38 -4.21
N ASP A 5 12.49 6.07 -4.02
CA ASP A 5 11.90 4.78 -4.34
C ASP A 5 10.64 4.97 -5.18
N SER A 6 10.12 3.87 -5.70
CA SER A 6 8.88 3.86 -6.46
C SER A 6 8.05 2.62 -6.12
N ILE A 7 6.75 2.79 -6.08
CA ILE A 7 5.81 1.71 -5.82
C ILE A 7 4.68 1.73 -6.84
N PHE A 8 3.98 0.62 -6.97
CA PHE A 8 2.72 0.54 -7.68
C PHE A 8 1.59 0.40 -6.67
N LEU A 9 0.53 1.19 -6.84
CA LEU A 9 -0.70 1.09 -6.05
C LEU A 9 -1.81 0.59 -6.95
N PRO A 10 -2.07 -0.72 -7.00
CA PRO A 10 -3.11 -1.25 -7.86
C PRO A 10 -4.48 -0.79 -7.39
N LEU A 11 -5.25 -0.18 -8.29
CA LEU A 11 -6.65 0.10 -8.07
C LEU A 11 -7.46 -1.08 -8.58
N GLU A 12 -8.41 -1.55 -7.79
CA GLU A 12 -9.38 -2.53 -8.27
C GLU A 12 -10.18 -1.88 -9.41
N GLY A 13 -10.06 -2.46 -10.61
CA GLY A 13 -10.81 -2.00 -11.76
C GLY A 13 -12.28 -2.34 -11.64
N LYS A 14 -13.09 -1.62 -12.42
CA LYS A 14 -14.52 -1.90 -12.52
C LYS A 14 -14.72 -3.29 -13.11
N THR A 15 -15.55 -4.09 -12.46
CA THR A 15 -16.05 -5.32 -13.04
C THR A 15 -17.06 -4.97 -14.13
N THR A 16 -16.75 -5.31 -15.36
CA THR A 16 -17.69 -5.17 -16.48
C THR A 16 -18.09 -6.55 -16.96
N ILE A 17 -19.30 -6.66 -17.45
CA ILE A 17 -19.79 -7.90 -18.08
C ILE A 17 -19.63 -7.72 -19.59
N ASP A 18 -18.91 -8.66 -20.23
CA ASP A 18 -18.76 -8.62 -21.68
C ASP A 18 -20.03 -9.14 -22.40
N ASP A 19 -20.02 -9.11 -23.73
CA ASP A 19 -21.16 -9.52 -24.55
C ASP A 19 -21.52 -11.00 -24.38
N ASP A 20 -20.59 -11.81 -23.91
CA ASP A 20 -20.80 -13.24 -23.65
C ASP A 20 -21.23 -13.54 -22.21
N GLY A 21 -21.38 -12.51 -21.38
CA GLY A 21 -21.81 -12.63 -20.00
C GLY A 21 -20.71 -12.97 -19.01
N PHE A 22 -19.45 -12.87 -19.40
CA PHE A 22 -18.31 -13.08 -18.50
C PHE A 22 -17.93 -11.81 -17.78
N GLU A 23 -17.65 -11.95 -16.48
CA GLU A 23 -17.12 -10.85 -15.70
C GLU A 23 -15.66 -10.59 -16.06
N ILE A 24 -15.36 -9.37 -16.48
CA ILE A 24 -14.00 -8.92 -16.73
C ILE A 24 -13.64 -7.88 -15.68
N THR A 25 -12.63 -8.20 -14.87
CA THR A 25 -12.07 -7.25 -13.92
C THR A 25 -10.85 -6.60 -14.56
N THR A 26 -10.97 -5.33 -14.91
CA THR A 26 -9.86 -4.58 -15.49
C THR A 26 -9.11 -3.88 -14.35
N THR A 27 -7.86 -4.26 -14.12
CA THR A 27 -6.99 -3.52 -13.22
C THR A 27 -6.50 -2.29 -13.96
N THR A 28 -6.93 -1.11 -13.52
CA THR A 28 -6.49 0.13 -14.14
C THR A 28 -5.20 0.65 -13.52
N ASN A 29 -4.27 0.98 -14.38
CA ASN A 29 -3.08 1.82 -14.18
C ASN A 29 -2.18 1.48 -13.01
N MET A 30 -1.16 0.71 -13.35
CA MET A 30 0.02 0.59 -12.52
C MET A 30 1.06 1.62 -12.96
N GLU A 31 0.83 2.89 -12.65
CA GLU A 31 1.89 3.89 -12.80
C GLU A 31 2.78 3.86 -11.56
N ALA A 32 4.08 4.02 -11.78
CA ALA A 32 5.04 4.11 -10.68
C ALA A 32 4.81 5.40 -9.90
N ILE A 33 4.61 5.27 -8.61
CA ILE A 33 4.36 6.39 -7.70
C ILE A 33 5.63 6.65 -6.90
N PRO A 34 6.09 7.90 -6.82
CA PRO A 34 7.25 8.24 -5.98
C PRO A 34 6.99 7.89 -4.52
N ALA A 35 7.96 7.28 -3.89
CA ALA A 35 7.86 6.83 -2.52
C ALA A 35 9.19 6.95 -1.78
N ASN A 36 9.15 6.98 -0.45
CA ASN A 36 10.32 6.87 0.41
C ASN A 36 10.10 5.72 1.39
N PHE A 37 10.96 4.73 1.32
CA PHE A 37 10.93 3.59 2.23
C PHE A 37 11.69 3.93 3.51
N LYS A 38 11.10 3.62 4.64
CA LYS A 38 11.68 3.85 5.96
C LYS A 38 11.52 2.60 6.81
N ASP A 39 12.46 2.38 7.70
CA ASP A 39 12.34 1.32 8.68
C ASP A 39 11.18 1.60 9.64
N VAL A 40 10.57 0.52 10.13
CA VAL A 40 9.54 0.61 11.15
C VAL A 40 10.18 1.11 12.45
N THR A 41 9.56 2.11 13.08
CA THR A 41 10.01 2.56 14.38
C THR A 41 9.70 1.50 15.44
N ARG A 42 10.40 1.55 16.56
CA ARG A 42 10.14 0.65 17.70
C ARG A 42 8.68 0.77 18.16
N ARG A 43 8.17 1.99 18.21
CA ARG A 43 6.77 2.24 18.59
C ARG A 43 5.79 1.60 17.62
N ASP A 44 6.06 1.71 16.32
CA ASP A 44 5.21 1.09 15.29
C ASP A 44 5.24 -0.43 15.39
N ALA A 45 6.40 -1.02 15.64
CA ALA A 45 6.54 -2.46 15.80
C ALA A 45 5.80 -2.96 17.05
N GLU A 46 5.88 -2.25 18.16
CA GLU A 46 5.16 -2.57 19.39
C GLU A 46 3.65 -2.48 19.18
N LEU A 47 3.18 -1.44 18.51
CA LEU A 47 1.76 -1.26 18.21
C LEU A 47 1.26 -2.37 17.30
N ALA A 48 2.01 -2.74 16.28
CA ALA A 48 1.67 -3.83 15.39
C ALA A 48 1.52 -5.15 16.15
N GLN A 49 2.46 -5.43 17.03
CA GLN A 49 2.42 -6.63 17.85
C GLN A 49 1.19 -6.67 18.75
N GLN A 50 0.84 -5.55 19.38
CA GLN A 50 -0.37 -5.45 20.22
C GLN A 50 -1.66 -5.64 19.42
N LEU A 51 -1.70 -5.14 18.19
CA LEU A 51 -2.87 -5.20 17.33
C LEU A 51 -2.91 -6.48 16.47
N GLY A 52 -1.88 -7.32 16.56
CA GLY A 52 -1.85 -8.62 15.86
C GLY A 52 -1.60 -8.54 14.37
N TYR A 53 -0.91 -7.51 13.89
CA TYR A 53 -0.51 -7.45 12.50
C TYR A 53 1.01 -7.37 12.34
N ASP A 54 1.48 -7.64 11.13
CA ASP A 54 2.88 -7.59 10.76
C ASP A 54 3.24 -6.17 10.28
N ALA A 55 4.34 -5.63 10.77
CA ALA A 55 4.86 -4.34 10.32
C ALA A 55 6.32 -4.51 9.89
N THR A 56 6.54 -4.47 8.59
CA THR A 56 7.86 -4.65 7.99
C THR A 56 8.53 -3.32 7.69
N MET A 57 7.77 -2.33 7.23
CA MET A 57 8.32 -1.10 6.70
C MET A 57 7.26 0.01 6.72
N ASN A 58 7.72 1.24 6.81
CA ASN A 58 6.90 2.43 6.58
C ASN A 58 7.25 3.00 5.20
N ILE A 59 6.24 3.41 4.47
CA ILE A 59 6.40 4.00 3.14
C ILE A 59 5.66 5.32 3.11
N ASP A 60 6.39 6.40 2.83
CA ASP A 60 5.80 7.72 2.64
C ASP A 60 5.51 7.94 1.16
N ILE A 61 4.31 8.41 0.86
CA ILE A 61 3.90 8.82 -0.48
C ILE A 61 3.11 10.13 -0.39
N MET A 62 2.89 10.77 -1.51
CA MET A 62 1.97 11.90 -1.56
C MET A 62 0.54 11.39 -1.32
N SER A 63 -0.20 12.06 -0.44
CA SER A 63 -1.54 11.61 -0.06
C SER A 63 -2.52 11.58 -1.21
N VAL A 64 -2.34 12.43 -2.21
CA VAL A 64 -3.18 12.46 -3.42
C VAL A 64 -3.10 11.15 -4.21
N ASN A 65 -2.01 10.40 -4.08
CA ASN A 65 -1.81 9.14 -4.78
C ASN A 65 -2.45 7.93 -4.08
N TYR A 66 -2.96 8.12 -2.88
CA TYR A 66 -3.57 7.03 -2.11
C TYR A 66 -5.09 7.12 -2.15
N ALA A 67 -5.74 6.06 -2.55
CA ALA A 67 -7.20 5.97 -2.68
C ALA A 67 -7.80 4.77 -1.94
N GLY A 68 -7.19 4.39 -0.81
CA GLY A 68 -7.70 3.29 0.00
C GLY A 68 -7.25 1.90 -0.44
N GLN A 69 -6.20 1.82 -1.25
CA GLN A 69 -5.65 0.53 -1.66
C GLN A 69 -5.21 -0.29 -0.45
N ARG A 70 -5.34 -1.60 -0.54
CA ARG A 70 -4.93 -2.53 0.52
C ARG A 70 -3.56 -3.13 0.31
N THR A 71 -3.06 -3.06 -0.91
CA THR A 71 -1.77 -3.63 -1.29
C THR A 71 -0.97 -2.63 -2.08
N LEU A 72 0.33 -2.83 -2.10
CA LEU A 72 1.24 -2.14 -2.98
C LEU A 72 2.33 -3.09 -3.47
N VAL A 73 2.98 -2.72 -4.55
CA VAL A 73 4.08 -3.51 -5.12
C VAL A 73 5.32 -2.64 -5.16
N ASP A 74 6.44 -3.16 -4.67
CA ASP A 74 7.73 -2.51 -4.80
C ASP A 74 8.20 -2.63 -6.23
N GLU A 75 8.40 -1.50 -6.92
CA GLU A 75 8.82 -1.50 -8.31
C GLU A 75 10.16 -2.20 -8.51
N SER A 76 11.10 -2.03 -7.58
CA SER A 76 12.45 -2.56 -7.75
C SER A 76 12.55 -4.06 -7.56
N THR A 77 11.73 -4.65 -6.71
CA THR A 77 11.79 -6.08 -6.39
C THR A 77 10.62 -6.88 -6.91
N GLY A 78 9.51 -6.22 -7.21
CA GLY A 78 8.26 -6.88 -7.56
C GLY A 78 7.53 -7.52 -6.39
N GLU A 79 8.00 -7.31 -5.17
CA GLU A 79 7.34 -7.86 -3.97
C GLU A 79 6.05 -7.12 -3.67
N THR A 80 5.02 -7.88 -3.29
CA THR A 80 3.74 -7.35 -2.85
C THR A 80 3.74 -7.20 -1.34
N TYR A 81 3.32 -6.03 -0.88
CA TYR A 81 3.15 -5.74 0.54
C TYR A 81 1.69 -5.42 0.82
N TYR A 82 1.25 -5.73 2.04
CA TYR A 82 -0.11 -5.44 2.50
C TYR A 82 -0.08 -4.22 3.40
N ILE A 83 -0.96 -3.25 3.11
CA ILE A 83 -1.06 -2.01 3.88
C ILE A 83 -1.84 -2.31 5.16
N GLN A 84 -1.15 -2.20 6.30
CA GLN A 84 -1.71 -2.54 7.60
C GLN A 84 -2.37 -1.35 8.28
N ARG A 85 -1.76 -0.17 8.14
CA ARG A 85 -2.33 1.07 8.66
C ARG A 85 -1.80 2.24 7.85
N THR A 86 -2.51 3.35 7.94
CA THR A 86 -2.14 4.58 7.27
C THR A 86 -2.12 5.72 8.28
N TYR A 87 -1.27 6.70 8.03
CA TYR A 87 -1.21 7.92 8.82
C TYR A 87 -1.08 9.12 7.89
N ARG A 88 -2.08 9.99 7.91
CA ARG A 88 -2.02 11.25 7.17
C ARG A 88 -1.37 12.30 8.04
N HIS A 89 -0.36 12.97 7.50
CA HIS A 89 0.33 14.02 8.21
C HIS A 89 -0.49 15.31 8.15
N PRO A 90 -0.92 15.87 9.30
CA PRO A 90 -1.70 17.10 9.30
C PRO A 90 -0.95 18.26 8.67
N GLY A 91 -1.62 19.02 7.79
CA GLY A 91 -1.04 20.17 7.11
C GLY A 91 -0.03 19.85 6.04
N ARG A 92 0.10 18.59 5.65
CA ARG A 92 1.01 18.15 4.59
C ARG A 92 0.28 17.23 3.60
N ASP A 93 0.74 17.24 2.35
CA ASP A 93 0.23 16.32 1.33
C ASP A 93 0.97 14.97 1.38
N LEU A 94 1.13 14.45 2.58
CA LEU A 94 1.92 13.26 2.85
C LEU A 94 1.11 12.24 3.66
N ILE A 95 1.20 10.98 3.26
CA ILE A 95 0.65 9.85 3.99
C ILE A 95 1.72 8.79 4.20
N THR A 96 1.78 8.23 5.39
CA THR A 96 2.67 7.11 5.70
C THR A 96 1.86 5.83 5.71
N LEU A 97 2.29 4.84 4.92
CA LEU A 97 1.69 3.52 4.84
C LEU A 97 2.58 2.55 5.62
N THR A 98 2.05 1.97 6.69
CA THR A 98 2.74 0.89 7.39
C THR A 98 2.34 -0.42 6.74
N VAL A 99 3.32 -1.12 6.20
CA VAL A 99 3.09 -2.32 5.40
C VAL A 99 3.75 -3.53 6.02
N GLY A 100 3.18 -4.69 5.74
CA GLY A 100 3.72 -5.98 6.14
C GLY A 100 3.64 -6.97 4.99
N ARG A 101 4.26 -8.12 5.17
CA ARG A 101 4.27 -9.19 4.16
C ARG A 101 3.02 -10.06 4.21
N ARG A 102 2.23 -9.90 5.27
CA ARG A 102 0.98 -10.66 5.47
C ARG A 102 -0.20 -9.74 5.54
N GLU A 103 -1.33 -10.20 5.04
CA GLU A 103 -2.57 -9.47 5.13
C GLU A 103 -2.98 -9.29 6.59
N ARG A 104 -3.43 -8.07 6.95
CA ARG A 104 -3.91 -7.77 8.29
C ARG A 104 -5.16 -8.59 8.60
N GLY A 105 -5.15 -9.25 9.76
CA GLY A 105 -6.24 -10.13 10.15
C GLY A 105 -6.31 -11.40 9.30
N GLY A 106 -5.35 -11.59 8.41
CA GLY A 106 -5.21 -12.82 7.66
C GLY A 106 -5.00 -13.98 8.60
N ARG A 107 -5.85 -14.96 8.49
CA ARG A 107 -5.71 -16.17 9.27
C ARG A 107 -4.80 -17.13 8.58
N ILE A 108 -4.01 -17.67 9.38
CA ILE A 108 -3.17 -18.79 8.98
C ILE A 108 -4.05 -20.03 8.92
#